data_1e63bb96f5b7ddbb6311b2551b93d2c8
#
_entry.id   1e63bb96f5b7ddbb6311b2551b93d2c8
#
_cell.length_a   1.000
_cell.length_b   1.000
_cell.length_c   1.000
_cell.angle_alpha   90.00
_cell.angle_beta   90.00
_cell.angle_gamma   90.00
#
_symmetry.space_group_name_H-M   'P 1'
#
loop_
_entity.id
_entity.type
_entity.pdbx_description
1 polymer ?
#
loop_
_entity_poly.entity_id
_entity_poly.type
_entity_poly.pdbx_seq_one_letter_code
_entity_poly.pdbx_strand_id
1 'polypeptide(L)'
;KSATVIATTGGGGAMVVDQLSARGVTIAGASAATRAHFAERKIPCGHGKLVDVTLAGARYEVMKEAVSTLIRDLETGVLIVAIGSSAQFDPELAVKPIADAVAEAPADAAPVLAFPLPHAPDSIRLLEAGGVPTFRTVESCAETIAMLMTGAVPSSPPAGGLPDAARQQIDALTGGMADEVTAGAIFRSLGLTGPGQTVLDPDKEVPEAFPVAFPVVAKLVSPDLPHKTEAGAIRVGIKNRAELVTAIADMQASAEQYRPGFRLTGVLVQELCTGLGEALIGLSRDPVAGPVVTVAMGGVMTEIYKDSAVRPAPLSIETAREMIEEVKGFALLRGFRGRPKGDLEALAEAVTAFSLLALDERIEEAEANPVLVREEGTGVTMLDALIRTR
;
A
#
# COMPACT_ATOMS: atom_id res chain seq x y z
N LYS A 1 15.39 -18.01 12.32
CA LYS A 1 15.73 -19.03 11.33
C LYS A 1 16.14 -18.36 10.03
N SER A 2 16.95 -19.04 9.19
CA SER A 2 17.50 -18.53 7.94
C SER A 2 16.88 -19.21 6.72
N ALA A 3 17.02 -18.61 5.55
CA ALA A 3 16.74 -19.28 4.29
C ALA A 3 17.88 -20.26 3.96
N THR A 4 17.55 -21.43 3.46
CA THR A 4 18.50 -22.42 2.96
C THR A 4 18.24 -22.65 1.48
N VAL A 5 19.30 -22.66 0.66
CA VAL A 5 19.20 -22.85 -0.79
C VAL A 5 19.90 -24.16 -1.17
N ILE A 6 19.15 -25.08 -1.79
CA ILE A 6 19.68 -26.27 -2.43
C ILE A 6 19.54 -26.14 -3.95
N ALA A 7 20.54 -26.56 -4.70
CA ALA A 7 20.51 -26.42 -6.15
C ALA A 7 21.04 -27.65 -6.89
N THR A 8 20.37 -28.01 -8.00
CA THR A 8 20.86 -28.92 -9.02
C THR A 8 21.55 -28.16 -10.15
N THR A 9 21.65 -26.83 -10.07
CA THR A 9 22.35 -25.95 -11.01
C THR A 9 23.08 -24.85 -10.25
N GLY A 10 24.40 -24.84 -10.30
CA GLY A 10 25.21 -23.86 -9.56
C GLY A 10 24.86 -22.42 -9.91
N GLY A 11 24.66 -22.09 -11.19
CA GLY A 11 24.26 -20.75 -11.63
C GLY A 11 22.90 -20.33 -11.12
N GLY A 12 21.89 -21.20 -11.17
CA GLY A 12 20.56 -20.93 -10.64
C GLY A 12 20.56 -20.73 -9.13
N GLY A 13 21.31 -21.57 -8.39
CA GLY A 13 21.49 -21.43 -6.95
C GLY A 13 22.17 -20.12 -6.56
N ALA A 14 23.23 -19.72 -7.29
CA ALA A 14 23.92 -18.45 -7.08
C ALA A 14 22.98 -17.25 -7.28
N MET A 15 22.17 -17.25 -8.34
CA MET A 15 21.18 -16.19 -8.59
C MET A 15 20.18 -16.03 -7.42
N VAL A 16 19.70 -17.15 -6.86
CA VAL A 16 18.80 -17.12 -5.71
C VAL A 16 19.51 -16.53 -4.48
N VAL A 17 20.74 -16.99 -4.20
CA VAL A 17 21.54 -16.49 -3.06
C VAL A 17 21.79 -14.99 -3.19
N ASP A 18 22.15 -14.50 -4.38
CA ASP A 18 22.41 -13.07 -4.61
C ASP A 18 21.15 -12.23 -4.43
N GLN A 19 20.01 -12.65 -4.98
CA GLN A 19 18.75 -11.92 -4.84
C GLN A 19 18.20 -11.90 -3.41
N LEU A 20 18.37 -12.99 -2.66
CA LEU A 20 18.02 -13.04 -1.23
C LEU A 20 18.93 -12.11 -0.40
N SER A 21 20.25 -12.15 -0.68
CA SER A 21 21.21 -11.30 0.01
C SER A 21 20.96 -9.82 -0.23
N ALA A 22 20.61 -9.44 -1.48
CA ALA A 22 20.26 -8.05 -1.84
C ALA A 22 19.02 -7.53 -1.09
N ARG A 23 18.15 -8.45 -0.63
CA ARG A 23 16.94 -8.12 0.16
C ARG A 23 17.14 -8.29 1.67
N GLY A 24 18.39 -8.46 2.13
CA GLY A 24 18.71 -8.57 3.55
C GLY A 24 18.31 -9.90 4.19
N VAL A 25 17.93 -10.92 3.41
CA VAL A 25 17.58 -12.23 3.94
C VAL A 25 18.84 -12.94 4.43
N THR A 26 18.80 -13.42 5.68
CA THR A 26 19.88 -14.23 6.22
C THR A 26 19.84 -15.63 5.59
N ILE A 27 20.94 -16.02 4.96
CA ILE A 27 21.09 -17.31 4.29
C ILE A 27 22.08 -18.15 5.08
N ALA A 28 21.65 -19.34 5.51
CA ALA A 28 22.51 -20.37 6.08
C ALA A 28 22.70 -21.53 5.09
N GLY A 29 23.89 -22.11 5.09
CA GLY A 29 24.08 -23.43 4.49
C GLY A 29 23.53 -24.54 5.39
N ALA A 30 23.78 -25.78 5.05
CA ALA A 30 23.43 -26.92 5.91
C ALA A 30 24.12 -26.80 7.28
N SER A 31 23.44 -27.14 8.37
CA SER A 31 24.00 -27.18 9.71
C SER A 31 25.15 -28.21 9.82
N ALA A 32 25.91 -28.15 10.90
CA ALA A 32 26.97 -29.13 11.13
C ALA A 32 26.43 -30.57 11.21
N ALA A 33 25.26 -30.75 11.80
CA ALA A 33 24.58 -32.06 11.91
C ALA A 33 24.13 -32.55 10.50
N THR A 34 23.52 -31.68 9.71
CA THR A 34 23.10 -31.98 8.34
C THR A 34 24.29 -32.32 7.42
N ARG A 35 25.40 -31.58 7.56
CA ARG A 35 26.63 -31.91 6.80
C ARG A 35 27.20 -33.26 7.18
N ALA A 36 27.23 -33.63 8.45
CA ALA A 36 27.68 -34.95 8.91
C ALA A 36 26.79 -36.05 8.33
N HIS A 37 25.49 -35.88 8.38
CA HIS A 37 24.52 -36.82 7.83
C HIS A 37 24.69 -37.00 6.30
N PHE A 38 24.92 -35.88 5.56
CA PHE A 38 25.16 -35.93 4.11
C PHE A 38 26.49 -36.65 3.78
N ALA A 39 27.53 -36.41 4.60
CA ALA A 39 28.82 -37.08 4.41
C ALA A 39 28.70 -38.61 4.55
N GLU A 40 27.97 -39.12 5.55
CA GLU A 40 27.70 -40.55 5.73
C GLU A 40 26.99 -41.18 4.53
N ARG A 41 26.05 -40.42 3.90
CA ARG A 41 25.28 -40.85 2.75
C ARG A 41 25.91 -40.48 1.40
N LYS A 42 27.10 -39.91 1.41
CA LYS A 42 27.83 -39.47 0.21
C LYS A 42 27.00 -38.45 -0.66
N ILE A 43 26.22 -37.59 0.01
CA ILE A 43 25.49 -36.50 -0.61
C ILE A 43 26.44 -35.28 -0.63
N PRO A 44 26.72 -34.68 -1.81
CA PRO A 44 27.48 -33.45 -1.90
C PRO A 44 26.79 -32.32 -1.17
N CYS A 45 27.53 -31.52 -0.40
CA CYS A 45 26.91 -30.43 0.37
C CYS A 45 27.68 -29.11 0.31
N GLY A 46 28.99 -29.16 0.09
CA GLY A 46 29.83 -27.97 0.17
C GLY A 46 29.95 -27.40 1.61
N HIS A 47 30.68 -26.28 1.75
CA HIS A 47 30.86 -25.57 3.02
C HIS A 47 30.29 -24.16 2.98
N GLY A 48 29.68 -23.75 1.86
CA GLY A 48 29.14 -22.41 1.64
C GLY A 48 27.67 -22.27 2.07
N LYS A 49 27.10 -21.12 1.67
CA LYS A 49 25.67 -20.81 1.87
C LYS A 49 24.74 -21.59 0.93
N LEU A 50 25.29 -22.14 -0.17
CA LEU A 50 24.56 -22.93 -1.15
C LEU A 50 24.84 -24.41 -0.93
N VAL A 51 23.81 -25.23 -0.82
CA VAL A 51 23.91 -26.68 -0.86
C VAL A 51 23.86 -27.12 -2.32
N ASP A 52 25.03 -27.31 -2.92
CA ASP A 52 25.15 -27.69 -4.34
C ASP A 52 25.19 -29.21 -4.48
N VAL A 53 24.11 -29.77 -5.04
CA VAL A 53 23.96 -31.21 -5.34
C VAL A 53 24.01 -31.47 -6.85
N THR A 54 24.57 -30.56 -7.65
CA THR A 54 24.72 -30.73 -9.11
C THR A 54 25.23 -32.13 -9.47
N LEU A 55 24.70 -32.76 -10.50
CA LEU A 55 24.90 -34.15 -10.90
C LEU A 55 24.37 -35.21 -9.92
N ALA A 56 24.62 -35.10 -8.61
CA ALA A 56 24.11 -36.04 -7.63
C ALA A 56 22.60 -35.89 -7.41
N GLY A 57 22.08 -34.66 -7.47
CA GLY A 57 20.65 -34.32 -7.38
C GLY A 57 19.80 -34.83 -8.54
N ALA A 58 20.42 -35.35 -9.62
CA ALA A 58 19.73 -36.05 -10.67
C ALA A 58 19.29 -37.47 -10.29
N ARG A 59 19.62 -37.94 -9.07
CA ARG A 59 19.18 -39.22 -8.54
C ARG A 59 18.03 -39.01 -7.53
N TYR A 60 16.93 -39.71 -7.76
CA TYR A 60 15.70 -39.60 -6.95
C TYR A 60 15.99 -39.69 -5.45
N GLU A 61 16.65 -40.75 -5.00
CA GLU A 61 16.91 -41.03 -3.58
C GLU A 61 17.79 -39.95 -2.93
N VAL A 62 18.76 -39.42 -3.70
CA VAL A 62 19.66 -38.35 -3.21
C VAL A 62 18.91 -37.06 -3.01
N MET A 63 18.09 -36.65 -3.96
CA MET A 63 17.34 -35.42 -3.88
C MET A 63 16.26 -35.49 -2.81
N LYS A 64 15.54 -36.60 -2.72
CA LYS A 64 14.52 -36.82 -1.69
C LYS A 64 15.13 -36.75 -0.30
N GLU A 65 16.25 -37.46 -0.06
CA GLU A 65 16.96 -37.47 1.22
C GLU A 65 17.49 -36.07 1.58
N ALA A 66 18.07 -35.36 0.60
CA ALA A 66 18.60 -34.02 0.83
C ALA A 66 17.50 -33.02 1.24
N VAL A 67 16.37 -33.01 0.52
CA VAL A 67 15.23 -32.16 0.86
C VAL A 67 14.65 -32.56 2.20
N SER A 68 14.39 -33.84 2.43
CA SER A 68 13.83 -34.35 3.70
C SER A 68 14.69 -34.01 4.91
N THR A 69 16.00 -33.98 4.76
CA THR A 69 16.93 -33.63 5.85
C THR A 69 16.93 -32.11 6.09
N LEU A 70 17.01 -31.30 5.01
CA LEU A 70 17.09 -29.85 5.12
C LEU A 70 15.81 -29.22 5.67
N ILE A 71 14.63 -29.73 5.34
CA ILE A 71 13.36 -29.21 5.89
C ILE A 71 13.17 -29.52 7.38
N ARG A 72 13.91 -30.48 7.93
CA ARG A 72 13.95 -30.80 9.37
C ARG A 72 15.09 -30.15 10.12
N ASP A 73 16.00 -29.50 9.41
CA ASP A 73 17.12 -28.78 10.03
C ASP A 73 16.61 -27.56 10.81
N LEU A 74 16.98 -27.45 12.08
CA LEU A 74 16.52 -26.40 12.99
C LEU A 74 16.93 -24.99 12.58
N GLU A 75 17.99 -24.85 11.78
CA GLU A 75 18.47 -23.57 11.24
C GLU A 75 17.68 -23.14 10.00
N THR A 76 17.04 -24.09 9.30
CA THR A 76 16.24 -23.81 8.11
C THR A 76 14.88 -23.23 8.47
N GLY A 77 14.61 -22.02 8.06
CA GLY A 77 13.30 -21.36 8.19
C GLY A 77 12.44 -21.53 6.93
N VAL A 78 13.09 -21.57 5.77
CA VAL A 78 12.50 -21.84 4.46
C VAL A 78 13.55 -22.52 3.59
N LEU A 79 13.16 -23.53 2.81
CA LEU A 79 14.03 -24.18 1.85
C LEU A 79 13.67 -23.76 0.42
N ILE A 80 14.66 -23.31 -0.34
CA ILE A 80 14.52 -22.98 -1.75
C ILE A 80 15.26 -24.03 -2.57
N VAL A 81 14.56 -24.60 -3.55
CA VAL A 81 15.13 -25.59 -4.48
C VAL A 81 15.30 -24.94 -5.85
N ALA A 82 16.54 -24.61 -6.24
CA ALA A 82 16.86 -24.14 -7.58
C ALA A 82 17.14 -25.34 -8.50
N ILE A 83 16.25 -25.56 -9.48
CA ILE A 83 16.25 -26.76 -10.33
C ILE A 83 16.75 -26.40 -11.72
N GLY A 84 17.75 -27.14 -12.19
CA GLY A 84 18.34 -26.92 -13.51
C GLY A 84 17.53 -27.50 -14.70
N SER A 85 18.16 -27.57 -15.83
CA SER A 85 17.56 -28.00 -17.12
C SER A 85 16.97 -29.43 -17.11
N SER A 86 17.35 -30.26 -16.14
CA SER A 86 16.72 -31.61 -15.98
C SER A 86 15.19 -31.48 -15.78
N ALA A 87 14.69 -30.39 -15.22
CA ALA A 87 13.27 -30.14 -15.10
C ALA A 87 12.51 -30.06 -16.43
N GLN A 88 13.19 -29.74 -17.53
CA GLN A 88 12.56 -29.71 -18.86
C GLN A 88 12.58 -31.09 -19.55
N PHE A 89 13.60 -31.91 -19.28
CA PHE A 89 13.83 -33.16 -19.98
C PHE A 89 13.27 -34.38 -19.30
N ASP A 90 13.26 -34.38 -17.95
CA ASP A 90 12.76 -35.47 -17.13
C ASP A 90 12.07 -34.90 -15.85
N PRO A 91 10.83 -34.40 -15.99
CA PRO A 91 10.09 -33.82 -14.90
C PRO A 91 9.92 -34.77 -13.72
N GLU A 92 9.59 -36.03 -13.96
CA GLU A 92 9.39 -37.02 -12.89
C GLU A 92 10.66 -37.20 -12.03
N LEU A 93 11.80 -37.36 -12.68
CA LEU A 93 13.08 -37.54 -11.98
C LEU A 93 13.54 -36.24 -11.28
N ALA A 94 13.32 -35.10 -11.91
CA ALA A 94 13.84 -33.83 -11.42
C ALA A 94 13.06 -33.26 -10.22
N VAL A 95 11.73 -33.43 -10.18
CA VAL A 95 10.89 -32.74 -9.20
C VAL A 95 10.04 -33.65 -8.30
N LYS A 96 9.74 -34.88 -8.74
CA LYS A 96 8.98 -35.82 -7.91
C LYS A 96 9.63 -36.07 -6.54
N PRO A 97 10.97 -36.26 -6.41
CA PRO A 97 11.60 -36.47 -5.11
C PRO A 97 11.40 -35.29 -4.15
N ILE A 98 11.26 -34.06 -4.69
CA ILE A 98 10.97 -32.86 -3.91
C ILE A 98 9.53 -32.91 -3.39
N ALA A 99 8.57 -33.16 -4.26
CA ALA A 99 7.16 -33.26 -3.90
C ALA A 99 6.91 -34.41 -2.88
N ASP A 100 7.54 -35.56 -3.10
CA ASP A 100 7.41 -36.72 -2.18
C ASP A 100 8.04 -36.42 -0.80
N ALA A 101 9.17 -35.69 -0.75
CA ALA A 101 9.77 -35.26 0.51
C ALA A 101 8.87 -34.30 1.30
N VAL A 102 8.18 -33.40 0.60
CA VAL A 102 7.21 -32.47 1.21
C VAL A 102 5.97 -33.20 1.67
N ALA A 103 5.44 -34.15 0.90
CA ALA A 103 4.27 -34.94 1.28
C ALA A 103 4.51 -35.79 2.54
N GLU A 104 5.74 -36.24 2.78
CA GLU A 104 6.15 -37.03 3.94
C GLU A 104 6.69 -36.16 5.10
N ALA A 105 6.65 -34.83 4.95
CA ALA A 105 7.19 -33.91 5.94
C ALA A 105 6.29 -33.82 7.21
N PRO A 106 6.87 -33.66 8.40
CA PRO A 106 6.09 -33.35 9.59
C PRO A 106 5.50 -31.92 9.48
N ALA A 107 4.44 -31.68 10.24
CA ALA A 107 3.69 -30.39 10.16
C ALA A 107 4.52 -29.14 10.53
N ASP A 108 5.60 -29.31 11.28
CA ASP A 108 6.52 -28.27 11.73
C ASP A 108 7.78 -28.14 10.84
N ALA A 109 7.84 -28.88 9.73
CA ALA A 109 8.94 -28.78 8.75
C ALA A 109 8.98 -27.40 8.10
N ALA A 110 10.18 -27.00 7.69
CA ALA A 110 10.35 -25.74 6.95
C ALA A 110 9.60 -25.80 5.60
N PRO A 111 8.88 -24.75 5.20
CA PRO A 111 8.23 -24.68 3.90
C PRO A 111 9.26 -24.77 2.77
N VAL A 112 8.85 -25.38 1.65
CA VAL A 112 9.67 -25.55 0.46
C VAL A 112 9.09 -24.74 -0.68
N LEU A 113 9.97 -23.98 -1.37
CA LEU A 113 9.64 -23.26 -2.59
C LEU A 113 10.59 -23.70 -3.70
N ALA A 114 10.14 -23.70 -4.93
CA ALA A 114 10.95 -24.15 -6.07
C ALA A 114 11.11 -23.07 -7.13
N PHE A 115 12.31 -23.02 -7.70
CA PHE A 115 12.67 -22.15 -8.80
C PHE A 115 13.29 -22.97 -9.94
N PRO A 116 12.46 -23.46 -10.91
CA PRO A 116 12.95 -24.13 -12.10
C PRO A 116 13.59 -23.15 -13.10
N LEU A 117 14.83 -23.40 -13.49
CA LEU A 117 15.58 -22.60 -14.46
C LEU A 117 16.29 -23.54 -15.48
N PRO A 118 15.92 -23.51 -16.74
CA PRO A 118 14.91 -22.68 -17.41
C PRO A 118 13.46 -23.10 -17.10
N HIS A 119 12.49 -22.30 -17.60
CA HIS A 119 11.06 -22.55 -17.39
C HIS A 119 10.65 -23.95 -17.86
N ALA A 120 10.00 -24.73 -17.00
CA ALA A 120 9.64 -26.13 -17.19
C ALA A 120 8.17 -26.39 -16.79
N PRO A 121 7.19 -26.19 -17.72
CA PRO A 121 5.76 -26.21 -17.38
C PRO A 121 5.28 -27.51 -16.74
N ASP A 122 5.79 -28.67 -17.18
CA ASP A 122 5.38 -29.97 -16.66
C ASP A 122 5.91 -30.19 -15.25
N SER A 123 7.15 -29.83 -14.97
CA SER A 123 7.73 -29.84 -13.64
C SER A 123 7.01 -28.88 -12.69
N ILE A 124 6.61 -27.70 -13.16
CA ILE A 124 5.83 -26.74 -12.39
C ILE A 124 4.51 -27.37 -11.96
N ARG A 125 3.77 -27.98 -12.88
CA ARG A 125 2.49 -28.64 -12.55
C ARG A 125 2.66 -29.77 -11.52
N LEU A 126 3.72 -30.57 -11.63
CA LEU A 126 4.02 -31.64 -10.67
C LEU A 126 4.35 -31.10 -9.28
N LEU A 127 5.16 -30.04 -9.20
CA LEU A 127 5.52 -29.39 -7.94
C LEU A 127 4.28 -28.77 -7.25
N GLU A 128 3.49 -28.02 -8.00
CA GLU A 128 2.28 -27.35 -7.50
C GLU A 128 1.23 -28.39 -7.03
N ALA A 129 1.05 -29.47 -7.79
CA ALA A 129 0.20 -30.59 -7.39
C ALA A 129 0.71 -31.28 -6.11
N GLY A 130 2.03 -31.28 -5.88
CA GLY A 130 2.68 -31.77 -4.64
C GLY A 130 2.74 -30.75 -3.51
N GLY A 131 2.07 -29.58 -3.65
CA GLY A 131 2.04 -28.56 -2.60
C GLY A 131 3.33 -27.71 -2.51
N VAL A 132 4.16 -27.70 -3.55
CA VAL A 132 5.40 -26.90 -3.61
C VAL A 132 5.17 -25.67 -4.50
N PRO A 133 5.05 -24.45 -3.95
CA PRO A 133 4.93 -23.22 -4.75
C PRO A 133 6.14 -23.03 -5.65
N THR A 134 5.88 -22.55 -6.89
CA THR A 134 6.90 -22.33 -7.89
C THR A 134 6.96 -20.89 -8.35
N PHE A 135 8.15 -20.45 -8.80
CA PHE A 135 8.38 -19.11 -9.29
C PHE A 135 8.99 -19.11 -10.68
N ARG A 136 8.61 -18.13 -11.51
CA ARG A 136 9.13 -17.97 -12.88
C ARG A 136 10.34 -17.06 -12.96
N THR A 137 10.49 -16.16 -11.98
CA THR A 137 11.61 -15.23 -11.86
C THR A 137 12.26 -15.36 -10.50
N VAL A 138 13.55 -15.16 -10.44
CA VAL A 138 14.30 -15.21 -9.18
C VAL A 138 13.93 -14.06 -8.26
N GLU A 139 13.56 -12.91 -8.82
CA GLU A 139 13.13 -11.72 -8.09
C GLU A 139 11.85 -11.99 -7.30
N SER A 140 10.81 -12.54 -7.95
CA SER A 140 9.55 -12.84 -7.27
C SER A 140 9.71 -13.94 -6.20
N CYS A 141 10.58 -14.92 -6.45
CA CYS A 141 10.95 -15.91 -5.45
C CYS A 141 11.61 -15.26 -4.22
N ALA A 142 12.60 -14.41 -4.44
CA ALA A 142 13.35 -13.76 -3.37
C ALA A 142 12.48 -12.75 -2.59
N GLU A 143 11.59 -12.02 -3.25
CA GLU A 143 10.64 -11.10 -2.61
C GLU A 143 9.67 -11.84 -1.70
N THR A 144 9.07 -12.93 -2.19
CA THR A 144 8.18 -13.76 -1.37
C THR A 144 8.89 -14.29 -0.12
N ILE A 145 10.13 -14.75 -0.27
CA ILE A 145 10.93 -15.26 0.85
C ILE A 145 11.29 -14.14 1.82
N ALA A 146 11.69 -12.96 1.31
CA ALA A 146 11.97 -11.81 2.16
C ALA A 146 10.73 -11.43 2.99
N MET A 147 9.54 -11.40 2.41
CA MET A 147 8.29 -11.15 3.13
C MET A 147 7.99 -12.23 4.19
N LEU A 148 8.17 -13.51 3.86
CA LEU A 148 7.97 -14.61 4.82
C LEU A 148 8.97 -14.58 5.97
N MET A 149 10.22 -14.19 5.69
CA MET A 149 11.32 -14.21 6.68
C MET A 149 11.35 -12.94 7.55
N THR A 150 10.95 -11.79 7.03
CA THR A 150 10.87 -10.56 7.82
C THR A 150 9.69 -10.59 8.80
N GLY A 151 8.77 -11.56 8.59
CA GLY A 151 7.61 -11.68 9.46
C GLY A 151 6.92 -10.33 9.55
N ALA A 152 6.41 -9.81 8.44
CA ALA A 152 5.49 -8.69 8.52
C ALA A 152 4.32 -9.17 9.41
N VAL A 153 4.46 -8.94 10.72
CA VAL A 153 3.31 -9.01 11.60
C VAL A 153 2.35 -7.99 11.02
N PRO A 154 1.15 -8.41 10.58
CA PRO A 154 0.15 -7.44 10.17
C PRO A 154 0.09 -6.43 11.32
N SER A 155 0.38 -5.16 11.05
CA SER A 155 0.21 -4.12 12.05
C SER A 155 -1.19 -4.31 12.61
N SER A 156 -1.32 -4.46 13.92
CA SER A 156 -2.62 -4.62 14.53
C SER A 156 -3.50 -3.49 14.02
N PRO A 157 -4.70 -3.76 13.50
CA PRO A 157 -5.59 -2.68 13.08
C PRO A 157 -5.75 -1.72 14.27
N PRO A 158 -5.96 -0.42 14.02
CA PRO A 158 -6.12 0.56 15.07
C PRO A 158 -7.18 0.05 16.06
N ALA A 159 -6.90 0.18 17.35
CA ALA A 159 -7.87 -0.17 18.39
C ALA A 159 -9.08 0.78 18.25
N GLY A 160 -10.15 0.28 17.69
CA GLY A 160 -11.38 1.04 17.48
C GLY A 160 -12.01 0.70 16.12
N GLY A 161 -13.33 0.86 16.04
CA GLY A 161 -14.10 0.77 14.81
C GLY A 161 -14.34 2.14 14.20
N LEU A 162 -15.08 2.17 13.12
CA LEU A 162 -15.60 3.40 12.55
C LEU A 162 -16.46 4.11 13.61
N PRO A 163 -16.19 5.43 13.93
CA PRO A 163 -16.99 6.18 14.89
C PRO A 163 -18.48 6.18 14.54
N ASP A 164 -19.35 6.10 15.54
CA ASP A 164 -20.80 6.03 15.34
C ASP A 164 -21.35 7.21 14.52
N ALA A 165 -20.81 8.42 14.74
CA ALA A 165 -21.19 9.61 13.98
C ALA A 165 -20.83 9.49 12.49
N ALA A 166 -19.65 8.94 12.17
CA ALA A 166 -19.25 8.69 10.80
C ALA A 166 -20.13 7.61 10.16
N ARG A 167 -20.42 6.52 10.89
CA ARG A 167 -21.30 5.43 10.44
C ARG A 167 -22.69 5.94 10.10
N GLN A 168 -23.30 6.74 10.98
CA GLN A 168 -24.63 7.30 10.73
C GLN A 168 -24.66 8.19 9.47
N GLN A 169 -23.61 8.98 9.23
CA GLN A 169 -23.53 9.82 8.04
C GLN A 169 -23.34 8.99 6.76
N ILE A 170 -22.52 7.93 6.82
CA ILE A 170 -22.33 6.99 5.70
C ILE A 170 -23.64 6.23 5.41
N ASP A 171 -24.39 5.85 6.46
CA ASP A 171 -25.70 5.19 6.30
C ASP A 171 -26.73 6.08 5.60
N ALA A 172 -26.59 7.39 5.68
CA ALA A 172 -27.46 8.34 4.99
C ALA A 172 -27.10 8.57 3.52
N LEU A 173 -25.96 8.06 3.02
CA LEU A 173 -25.58 8.17 1.62
C LEU A 173 -26.49 7.29 0.74
N THR A 174 -26.90 7.82 -0.40
CA THR A 174 -27.80 7.15 -1.35
C THR A 174 -27.08 6.42 -2.49
N GLY A 175 -25.77 6.25 -2.39
CA GLY A 175 -24.91 5.69 -3.44
C GLY A 175 -24.38 6.75 -4.41
N GLY A 176 -23.29 6.42 -5.09
CA GLY A 176 -22.61 7.32 -6.03
C GLY A 176 -21.65 8.30 -5.36
N MET A 177 -21.46 9.47 -5.98
CA MET A 177 -20.54 10.51 -5.49
C MET A 177 -21.24 11.40 -4.46
N ALA A 178 -20.67 11.47 -3.25
CA ALA A 178 -21.09 12.46 -2.27
C ALA A 178 -20.54 13.86 -2.62
N ASP A 179 -21.30 14.90 -2.31
CA ASP A 179 -20.77 16.26 -2.43
C ASP A 179 -19.70 16.54 -1.36
N GLU A 180 -18.88 17.57 -1.61
CA GLU A 180 -17.76 17.94 -0.73
C GLU A 180 -18.18 18.24 0.72
N VAL A 181 -19.36 18.84 0.91
CA VAL A 181 -19.85 19.20 2.24
C VAL A 181 -20.16 17.94 3.04
N THR A 182 -20.85 16.99 2.41
CA THR A 182 -21.19 15.69 2.99
C THR A 182 -19.93 14.86 3.26
N ALA A 183 -19.03 14.73 2.28
CA ALA A 183 -17.77 14.02 2.46
C ALA A 183 -16.91 14.64 3.59
N GLY A 184 -16.80 15.96 3.60
CA GLY A 184 -16.08 16.69 4.64
C GLY A 184 -16.70 16.55 6.04
N ALA A 185 -18.02 16.40 6.16
CA ALA A 185 -18.68 16.12 7.43
C ALA A 185 -18.31 14.74 7.95
N ILE A 186 -18.28 13.73 7.09
CA ILE A 186 -17.85 12.37 7.43
C ILE A 186 -16.39 12.38 7.91
N PHE A 187 -15.47 13.04 7.19
CA PHE A 187 -14.06 13.10 7.58
C PHE A 187 -13.85 13.83 8.91
N ARG A 188 -14.63 14.90 9.18
CA ARG A 188 -14.61 15.55 10.50
C ARG A 188 -15.09 14.61 11.62
N SER A 189 -16.04 13.74 11.35
CA SER A 189 -16.49 12.73 12.31
C SER A 189 -15.42 11.67 12.62
N LEU A 190 -14.42 11.50 11.74
CA LEU A 190 -13.24 10.69 12.00
C LEU A 190 -12.17 11.43 12.80
N GLY A 191 -12.31 12.73 13.01
CA GLY A 191 -11.34 13.56 13.72
C GLY A 191 -10.45 14.42 12.82
N LEU A 192 -10.62 14.39 11.49
CA LEU A 192 -9.91 15.31 10.61
C LEU A 192 -10.44 16.73 10.78
N THR A 193 -9.53 17.70 10.88
CA THR A 193 -9.91 19.12 10.97
C THR A 193 -10.06 19.73 9.60
N GLY A 194 -11.01 20.63 9.41
CA GLY A 194 -11.22 21.44 8.22
C GLY A 194 -11.22 22.94 8.54
N PRO A 195 -11.22 23.82 7.51
CA PRO A 195 -11.35 25.26 7.71
C PRO A 195 -12.71 25.63 8.28
N GLY A 196 -12.80 26.83 8.89
CA GLY A 196 -14.09 27.45 9.13
C GLY A 196 -14.83 27.62 7.80
N GLN A 197 -16.12 27.23 7.77
CA GLN A 197 -16.87 27.22 6.52
C GLN A 197 -18.36 27.47 6.73
N THR A 198 -19.01 27.89 5.64
CA THR A 198 -20.45 27.99 5.54
C THR A 198 -20.91 27.64 4.13
N VAL A 199 -22.14 27.16 4.00
CA VAL A 199 -22.76 26.88 2.69
C VAL A 199 -23.82 27.94 2.45
N LEU A 200 -23.69 28.66 1.34
CA LEU A 200 -24.68 29.64 0.89
C LEU A 200 -25.69 28.95 -0.04
N ASP A 201 -26.93 29.35 0.09
CA ASP A 201 -28.00 28.93 -0.81
C ASP A 201 -27.79 29.64 -2.18
N PRO A 202 -27.66 28.90 -3.29
CA PRO A 202 -27.36 29.49 -4.59
C PRO A 202 -28.47 30.36 -5.16
N ASP A 203 -29.69 30.20 -4.67
CA ASP A 203 -30.87 30.95 -5.12
C ASP A 203 -31.14 32.20 -4.27
N LYS A 204 -30.32 32.46 -3.24
CA LYS A 204 -30.44 33.61 -2.36
C LYS A 204 -29.31 34.59 -2.53
N GLU A 205 -29.57 35.83 -2.19
CA GLU A 205 -28.51 36.83 -2.11
C GLU A 205 -27.46 36.47 -1.06
N VAL A 206 -26.19 36.75 -1.39
CA VAL A 206 -25.10 36.58 -0.43
C VAL A 206 -25.37 37.46 0.80
N PRO A 207 -25.47 36.92 2.03
CA PRO A 207 -25.79 37.70 3.22
C PRO A 207 -24.69 38.76 3.49
N GLU A 208 -25.06 39.83 4.21
CA GLU A 208 -24.09 40.86 4.60
C GLU A 208 -23.07 40.35 5.59
N ALA A 209 -23.47 39.43 6.47
CA ALA A 209 -22.60 38.77 7.44
C ALA A 209 -22.78 37.26 7.40
N PHE A 210 -21.68 36.55 7.47
CA PHE A 210 -21.61 35.09 7.63
C PHE A 210 -20.39 34.70 8.47
N PRO A 211 -20.34 33.48 9.03
CA PRO A 211 -19.40 33.12 10.08
C PRO A 211 -17.94 32.87 9.63
N VAL A 212 -17.57 33.30 8.43
CA VAL A 212 -16.24 33.14 7.86
C VAL A 212 -15.62 34.49 7.54
N ALA A 213 -14.41 34.75 8.01
CA ALA A 213 -13.70 36.01 7.77
C ALA A 213 -12.99 36.03 6.41
N PHE A 214 -13.03 37.15 5.73
CA PHE A 214 -12.25 37.38 4.52
C PHE A 214 -10.74 37.49 4.84
N PRO A 215 -9.85 37.04 3.91
CA PRO A 215 -10.12 36.48 2.59
C PRO A 215 -10.64 35.05 2.66
N VAL A 216 -11.49 34.67 1.70
CA VAL A 216 -12.11 33.35 1.63
C VAL A 216 -11.83 32.62 0.32
N VAL A 217 -12.13 31.33 0.32
CA VAL A 217 -12.25 30.47 -0.88
C VAL A 217 -13.73 30.20 -1.10
N ALA A 218 -14.21 30.28 -2.33
CA ALA A 218 -15.55 29.87 -2.71
C ALA A 218 -15.48 28.70 -3.70
N LYS A 219 -16.38 27.73 -3.51
CA LYS A 219 -16.50 26.53 -4.36
C LYS A 219 -17.96 26.26 -4.66
N LEU A 220 -18.28 25.92 -5.91
CA LEU A 220 -19.61 25.41 -6.22
C LEU A 220 -19.78 23.98 -5.69
N VAL A 221 -20.88 23.72 -5.02
CA VAL A 221 -21.24 22.40 -4.51
C VAL A 221 -22.17 21.71 -5.49
N SER A 222 -21.68 20.64 -6.10
CA SER A 222 -22.46 19.86 -7.08
C SER A 222 -21.94 18.42 -7.13
N PRO A 223 -22.80 17.42 -7.12
CA PRO A 223 -22.40 16.02 -7.36
C PRO A 223 -21.97 15.79 -8.81
N ASP A 224 -22.29 16.72 -9.71
CA ASP A 224 -22.00 16.63 -11.14
C ASP A 224 -20.64 17.23 -11.51
N LEU A 225 -19.95 17.90 -10.58
CA LEU A 225 -18.66 18.62 -10.80
C LEU A 225 -17.56 18.07 -9.87
N PRO A 226 -17.07 16.85 -10.09
CA PRO A 226 -15.98 16.28 -9.25
C PRO A 226 -14.66 17.04 -9.42
N HIS A 227 -14.36 17.55 -10.62
CA HIS A 227 -13.14 18.29 -10.94
C HIS A 227 -13.42 19.80 -10.99
N LYS A 228 -13.57 20.43 -9.82
CA LYS A 228 -13.96 21.84 -9.67
C LYS A 228 -12.98 22.81 -10.32
N THR A 229 -11.69 22.54 -10.30
CA THR A 229 -10.65 23.37 -10.90
C THR A 229 -10.81 23.44 -12.41
N GLU A 230 -11.00 22.32 -13.08
CA GLU A 230 -11.19 22.26 -14.53
C GLU A 230 -12.50 22.91 -14.97
N ALA A 231 -13.55 22.75 -14.15
CA ALA A 231 -14.85 23.37 -14.38
C ALA A 231 -14.87 24.89 -14.08
N GLY A 232 -13.78 25.47 -13.58
CA GLY A 232 -13.75 26.85 -13.13
C GLY A 232 -14.66 27.12 -11.92
N ALA A 233 -15.01 26.07 -11.15
CA ALA A 233 -15.97 26.10 -10.05
C ALA A 233 -15.34 26.41 -8.68
N ILE A 234 -14.11 26.96 -8.67
CA ILE A 234 -13.38 27.40 -7.46
C ILE A 234 -12.76 28.77 -7.67
N ARG A 235 -12.81 29.63 -6.62
CA ARG A 235 -12.12 30.92 -6.53
C ARG A 235 -11.42 31.05 -5.19
N VAL A 236 -10.15 31.42 -5.22
CA VAL A 236 -9.30 31.55 -4.04
C VAL A 236 -8.95 33.03 -3.82
N GLY A 237 -8.87 33.44 -2.55
CA GLY A 237 -8.38 34.77 -2.17
C GLY A 237 -9.39 35.90 -2.37
N ILE A 238 -10.67 35.62 -2.26
CA ILE A 238 -11.77 36.60 -2.33
C ILE A 238 -11.71 37.47 -1.07
N LYS A 239 -11.62 38.78 -1.23
CA LYS A 239 -11.29 39.72 -0.15
C LYS A 239 -12.49 40.38 0.52
N ASN A 240 -13.65 40.40 -0.14
CA ASN A 240 -14.86 41.05 0.35
C ASN A 240 -16.12 40.46 -0.31
N ARG A 241 -17.29 40.89 0.21
CA ARG A 241 -18.60 40.43 -0.26
C ARG A 241 -18.86 40.73 -1.73
N ALA A 242 -18.45 41.91 -2.24
CA ALA A 242 -18.71 42.28 -3.61
C ALA A 242 -17.92 41.36 -4.58
N GLU A 243 -16.66 41.09 -4.26
CA GLU A 243 -15.85 40.11 -4.99
C GLU A 243 -16.46 38.70 -4.91
N LEU A 244 -17.02 38.29 -3.77
CA LEU A 244 -17.68 36.99 -3.63
C LEU A 244 -18.90 36.86 -4.53
N VAL A 245 -19.76 37.91 -4.62
CA VAL A 245 -20.92 37.92 -5.52
C VAL A 245 -20.50 37.75 -6.97
N THR A 246 -19.49 38.54 -7.41
CA THR A 246 -18.94 38.41 -8.75
C THR A 246 -18.34 37.06 -9.03
N ALA A 247 -17.54 36.51 -8.08
CA ALA A 247 -16.90 35.22 -8.22
C ALA A 247 -17.92 34.09 -8.35
N ILE A 248 -19.03 34.12 -7.62
CA ILE A 248 -20.10 33.12 -7.71
C ILE A 248 -20.72 33.14 -9.13
N ALA A 249 -21.06 34.33 -9.65
CA ALA A 249 -21.62 34.45 -11.00
C ALA A 249 -20.67 33.94 -12.09
N ASP A 250 -19.37 34.27 -11.98
CA ASP A 250 -18.35 33.81 -12.92
C ASP A 250 -18.16 32.30 -12.86
N MET A 251 -18.13 31.72 -11.66
CA MET A 251 -18.01 30.27 -11.47
C MET A 251 -19.22 29.52 -12.02
N GLN A 252 -20.44 30.01 -11.81
CA GLN A 252 -21.66 29.42 -12.38
C GLN A 252 -21.62 29.45 -13.91
N ALA A 253 -21.22 30.54 -14.52
CA ALA A 253 -21.10 30.68 -15.98
C ALA A 253 -20.04 29.71 -16.54
N SER A 254 -18.90 29.56 -15.85
CA SER A 254 -17.84 28.65 -16.26
C SER A 254 -18.27 27.20 -16.14
N ALA A 255 -18.92 26.84 -15.03
CA ALA A 255 -19.42 25.48 -14.79
C ALA A 255 -20.50 25.09 -15.78
N GLU A 256 -21.39 26.01 -16.15
CA GLU A 256 -22.42 25.79 -17.17
C GLU A 256 -21.82 25.56 -18.57
N GLN A 257 -20.71 26.22 -18.90
CA GLN A 257 -19.98 25.95 -20.15
C GLN A 257 -19.28 24.59 -20.12
N TYR A 258 -18.74 24.19 -18.97
CA TYR A 258 -18.06 22.91 -18.79
C TYR A 258 -19.04 21.74 -18.83
N ARG A 259 -20.16 21.86 -18.12
CA ARG A 259 -21.21 20.84 -18.02
C ARG A 259 -22.60 21.48 -18.04
N PRO A 260 -23.20 21.64 -19.21
CA PRO A 260 -24.53 22.22 -19.32
C PRO A 260 -25.59 21.46 -18.51
N GLY A 261 -26.37 22.19 -17.73
CA GLY A 261 -27.45 21.65 -16.91
C GLY A 261 -26.97 20.93 -15.64
N PHE A 262 -25.75 21.22 -15.16
CA PHE A 262 -25.28 20.67 -13.87
C PHE A 262 -26.16 21.13 -12.71
N ARG A 263 -26.31 20.29 -11.69
CA ARG A 263 -27.13 20.59 -10.54
C ARG A 263 -26.31 21.30 -9.45
N LEU A 264 -26.52 22.61 -9.30
CA LEU A 264 -25.93 23.38 -8.21
C LEU A 264 -26.75 23.17 -6.93
N THR A 265 -26.11 22.72 -5.84
CA THR A 265 -26.77 22.49 -4.54
C THR A 265 -26.37 23.51 -3.48
N GLY A 266 -25.30 24.27 -3.69
CA GLY A 266 -24.83 25.30 -2.77
C GLY A 266 -23.55 25.97 -3.23
N VAL A 267 -23.15 26.99 -2.50
CA VAL A 267 -21.82 27.62 -2.62
C VAL A 267 -21.11 27.47 -1.29
N LEU A 268 -20.07 26.68 -1.24
CA LEU A 268 -19.22 26.49 -0.08
C LEU A 268 -18.24 27.66 0.01
N VAL A 269 -18.29 28.39 1.12
CA VAL A 269 -17.37 29.48 1.45
C VAL A 269 -16.52 29.04 2.64
N GLN A 270 -15.21 29.04 2.45
CA GLN A 270 -14.24 28.54 3.43
C GLN A 270 -13.18 29.60 3.76
N GLU A 271 -12.64 29.59 4.97
CA GLU A 271 -11.44 30.34 5.32
C GLU A 271 -10.29 30.01 4.40
N LEU A 272 -9.53 31.04 4.01
CA LEU A 272 -8.27 30.84 3.29
C LEU A 272 -7.20 30.38 4.28
N CYS A 273 -6.89 29.07 4.25
CA CYS A 273 -5.84 28.48 5.07
C CYS A 273 -4.50 28.45 4.34
N THR A 274 -3.41 28.52 5.10
CA THR A 274 -2.04 28.36 4.63
C THR A 274 -1.33 27.26 5.41
N GLY A 275 -0.37 26.61 4.81
CA GLY A 275 0.45 25.56 5.43
C GLY A 275 1.88 25.57 4.90
N LEU A 276 2.71 24.70 5.46
CA LEU A 276 4.11 24.52 5.02
C LEU A 276 4.21 23.61 3.79
N GLY A 277 3.19 22.79 3.57
CA GLY A 277 3.06 21.90 2.43
C GLY A 277 1.71 21.21 2.39
N GLU A 278 1.49 20.45 1.34
CA GLU A 278 0.25 19.77 1.07
C GLU A 278 0.48 18.26 1.01
N ALA A 279 -0.45 17.49 1.55
CA ALA A 279 -0.52 16.05 1.46
C ALA A 279 -1.83 15.62 0.78
N LEU A 280 -1.80 14.43 0.20
CA LEU A 280 -2.97 13.69 -0.27
C LEU A 280 -3.12 12.45 0.58
N ILE A 281 -4.34 12.18 1.04
CA ILE A 281 -4.72 10.92 1.68
C ILE A 281 -5.86 10.34 0.85
N GLY A 282 -5.65 9.17 0.27
CA GLY A 282 -6.63 8.47 -0.56
C GLY A 282 -6.92 7.07 -0.05
N LEU A 283 -8.16 6.62 -0.20
CA LEU A 283 -8.57 5.23 0.01
C LEU A 283 -9.21 4.73 -1.28
N SER A 284 -8.81 3.56 -1.70
CA SER A 284 -9.41 2.87 -2.84
C SER A 284 -9.48 1.36 -2.57
N ARG A 285 -10.28 0.64 -3.35
CA ARG A 285 -10.37 -0.83 -3.24
C ARG A 285 -9.67 -1.48 -4.42
N ASP A 286 -8.53 -2.08 -4.12
CA ASP A 286 -7.81 -2.91 -5.08
C ASP A 286 -8.50 -4.28 -5.20
N PRO A 287 -8.68 -4.82 -6.42
CA PRO A 287 -9.37 -6.10 -6.61
C PRO A 287 -8.63 -7.31 -6.01
N VAL A 288 -7.33 -7.20 -5.74
CA VAL A 288 -6.50 -8.27 -5.18
C VAL A 288 -6.17 -8.01 -3.70
N ALA A 289 -5.73 -6.79 -3.38
CA ALA A 289 -5.28 -6.43 -2.03
C ALA A 289 -6.43 -5.99 -1.12
N GLY A 290 -7.63 -5.72 -1.65
CA GLY A 290 -8.74 -5.15 -0.89
C GLY A 290 -8.56 -3.64 -0.67
N PRO A 291 -9.05 -3.07 0.45
CA PRO A 291 -8.94 -1.64 0.70
C PRO A 291 -7.49 -1.24 0.96
N VAL A 292 -7.02 -0.21 0.27
CA VAL A 292 -5.68 0.35 0.43
C VAL A 292 -5.75 1.85 0.69
N VAL A 293 -4.83 2.34 1.52
CA VAL A 293 -4.62 3.78 1.73
C VAL A 293 -3.35 4.21 1.02
N THR A 294 -3.46 5.33 0.33
CA THR A 294 -2.35 6.03 -0.33
C THR A 294 -2.07 7.33 0.40
N VAL A 295 -0.79 7.59 0.67
CA VAL A 295 -0.30 8.88 1.17
C VAL A 295 0.72 9.42 0.17
N ALA A 296 0.57 10.68 -0.23
CA ALA A 296 1.47 11.34 -1.17
C ALA A 296 1.63 12.83 -0.81
N MET A 297 2.64 13.49 -1.40
CA MET A 297 2.65 14.96 -1.44
C MET A 297 1.43 15.45 -2.21
N GLY A 298 0.75 16.49 -1.73
CA GLY A 298 -0.32 17.15 -2.45
C GLY A 298 0.19 18.10 -3.55
N GLY A 299 -0.74 18.62 -4.33
CA GLY A 299 -0.48 19.60 -5.38
C GLY A 299 -0.10 19.00 -6.74
N VAL A 300 0.08 19.87 -7.74
CA VAL A 300 0.29 19.53 -9.16
C VAL A 300 1.48 18.58 -9.41
N MET A 301 2.47 18.59 -8.51
CA MET A 301 3.69 17.77 -8.66
C MET A 301 3.48 16.29 -8.35
N THR A 302 2.42 15.93 -7.65
CA THR A 302 2.12 14.56 -7.24
C THR A 302 1.95 13.61 -8.44
N GLU A 303 1.24 14.07 -9.46
CA GLU A 303 1.00 13.29 -10.69
C GLU A 303 2.28 13.05 -11.50
N ILE A 304 3.23 13.97 -11.41
CA ILE A 304 4.49 13.91 -12.17
C ILE A 304 5.50 12.99 -11.47
N TYR A 305 5.69 13.13 -10.17
CA TYR A 305 6.75 12.41 -9.44
C TYR A 305 6.34 11.03 -8.98
N LYS A 306 5.03 10.73 -8.87
CA LYS A 306 4.50 9.45 -8.34
C LYS A 306 5.15 9.05 -7.01
N ASP A 307 5.42 10.03 -6.16
CA ASP A 307 6.05 9.86 -4.86
C ASP A 307 4.95 9.60 -3.81
N SER A 308 4.62 8.35 -3.63
CA SER A 308 3.53 7.91 -2.76
C SER A 308 3.89 6.62 -2.04
N ALA A 309 3.32 6.45 -0.85
CA ALA A 309 3.32 5.20 -0.10
C ALA A 309 1.90 4.62 -0.08
N VAL A 310 1.79 3.29 -0.24
CA VAL A 310 0.50 2.58 -0.26
C VAL A 310 0.56 1.40 0.71
N ARG A 311 -0.48 1.24 1.53
CA ARG A 311 -0.61 0.09 2.46
C ARG A 311 -2.05 -0.39 2.53
N PRO A 312 -2.25 -1.70 2.80
CA PRO A 312 -3.58 -2.24 3.12
C PRO A 312 -4.19 -1.54 4.35
N ALA A 313 -5.47 -1.23 4.29
CA ALA A 313 -6.22 -0.58 5.36
C ALA A 313 -7.05 -1.60 6.18
N PRO A 314 -7.38 -1.30 7.46
CA PRO A 314 -7.05 -0.10 8.23
C PRO A 314 -5.60 -0.08 8.74
N LEU A 315 -5.07 1.13 9.00
CA LEU A 315 -3.67 1.36 9.37
C LEU A 315 -3.47 1.57 10.87
N SER A 316 -2.35 1.08 11.42
CA SER A 316 -1.87 1.55 12.72
C SER A 316 -1.13 2.89 12.58
N ILE A 317 -0.96 3.60 13.70
CA ILE A 317 -0.23 4.87 13.72
C ILE A 317 1.24 4.68 13.32
N GLU A 318 1.86 3.56 13.70
CA GLU A 318 3.22 3.20 13.33
C GLU A 318 3.35 3.06 11.82
N THR A 319 2.41 2.33 11.18
CA THR A 319 2.39 2.17 9.72
C THR A 319 2.16 3.51 9.01
N ALA A 320 1.29 4.37 9.54
CA ALA A 320 1.09 5.71 8.98
C ALA A 320 2.36 6.56 9.05
N ARG A 321 3.11 6.50 10.15
CA ARG A 321 4.43 7.17 10.27
C ARG A 321 5.44 6.64 9.26
N GLU A 322 5.53 5.31 9.08
CA GLU A 322 6.39 4.69 8.08
C GLU A 322 6.04 5.15 6.66
N MET A 323 4.76 5.21 6.30
CA MET A 323 4.30 5.71 5.00
C MET A 323 4.74 7.16 4.76
N ILE A 324 4.61 8.02 5.78
CA ILE A 324 5.04 9.42 5.72
C ILE A 324 6.55 9.53 5.55
N GLU A 325 7.33 8.65 6.23
CA GLU A 325 8.79 8.61 6.07
C GLU A 325 9.21 8.16 4.67
N GLU A 326 8.47 7.26 4.04
CA GLU A 326 8.75 6.72 2.70
C GLU A 326 8.57 7.78 1.61
N VAL A 327 7.61 8.71 1.77
CA VAL A 327 7.35 9.79 0.80
C VAL A 327 8.48 10.82 0.86
N LYS A 328 9.29 10.88 -0.20
CA LYS A 328 10.50 11.71 -0.28
C LYS A 328 10.19 13.21 -0.24
N GLY A 329 9.08 13.62 -0.85
CA GLY A 329 8.63 15.00 -0.88
C GLY A 329 8.41 15.59 0.51
N PHE A 330 8.03 14.80 1.50
CA PHE A 330 7.88 15.24 2.89
C PHE A 330 9.21 15.59 3.58
N ALA A 331 10.37 15.36 2.93
CA ALA A 331 11.63 15.88 3.43
C ALA A 331 11.61 17.40 3.62
N LEU A 332 10.83 18.12 2.81
CA LEU A 332 10.63 19.57 2.95
C LEU A 332 9.96 19.94 4.28
N LEU A 333 9.09 19.07 4.79
CA LEU A 333 8.34 19.24 6.03
C LEU A 333 9.10 18.75 7.27
N ARG A 334 10.29 18.14 7.09
CA ARG A 334 11.14 17.69 8.20
C ARG A 334 12.17 18.75 8.66
N GLY A 335 11.98 20.01 8.24
CA GLY A 335 12.89 21.10 8.60
C GLY A 335 14.11 21.22 7.70
N PHE A 336 14.00 20.78 6.45
CA PHE A 336 15.08 20.83 5.47
C PHE A 336 15.65 22.25 5.31
N ARG A 337 16.98 22.40 5.43
CA ARG A 337 17.71 23.67 5.34
C ARG A 337 17.21 24.77 6.29
N GLY A 338 16.81 24.40 7.50
CA GLY A 338 16.37 25.35 8.53
C GLY A 338 14.96 25.92 8.34
N ARG A 339 14.14 25.31 7.45
CA ARG A 339 12.70 25.64 7.36
C ARG A 339 11.96 25.15 8.60
N PRO A 340 10.82 25.77 8.95
CA PRO A 340 9.93 25.21 9.97
C PRO A 340 9.58 23.77 9.67
N LYS A 341 9.41 22.96 10.71
CA LYS A 341 8.92 21.59 10.59
C LYS A 341 7.41 21.58 10.47
N GLY A 342 6.91 20.72 9.60
CA GLY A 342 5.49 20.41 9.49
C GLY A 342 5.06 19.41 10.57
N ASP A 343 3.78 19.45 10.91
CA ASP A 343 3.16 18.56 11.89
C ASP A 343 2.88 17.18 11.26
N LEU A 344 3.97 16.40 11.07
CA LEU A 344 3.88 15.06 10.47
C LEU A 344 3.22 14.05 11.42
N GLU A 345 3.23 14.31 12.72
CA GLU A 345 2.52 13.46 13.69
C GLU A 345 1.00 13.63 13.54
N ALA A 346 0.51 14.86 13.47
CA ALA A 346 -0.90 15.11 13.18
C ALA A 346 -1.32 14.58 11.80
N LEU A 347 -0.41 14.57 10.82
CA LEU A 347 -0.67 13.92 9.54
C LEU A 347 -0.81 12.40 9.70
N ALA A 348 0.04 11.75 10.49
CA ALA A 348 -0.05 10.31 10.75
C ALA A 348 -1.36 9.94 11.47
N GLU A 349 -1.78 10.75 12.45
CA GLU A 349 -3.07 10.59 13.12
C GLU A 349 -4.24 10.72 12.14
N ALA A 350 -4.19 11.71 11.25
CA ALA A 350 -5.21 11.91 10.21
C ALA A 350 -5.27 10.72 9.24
N VAL A 351 -4.12 10.20 8.78
CA VAL A 351 -4.03 9.02 7.91
C VAL A 351 -4.61 7.78 8.60
N THR A 352 -4.29 7.58 9.88
CA THR A 352 -4.80 6.46 10.67
C THR A 352 -6.32 6.54 10.82
N ALA A 353 -6.85 7.70 11.20
CA ALA A 353 -8.29 7.93 11.35
C ALA A 353 -9.03 7.76 10.01
N PHE A 354 -8.49 8.31 8.93
CA PHE A 354 -9.04 8.19 7.59
C PHE A 354 -9.11 6.73 7.12
N SER A 355 -8.11 5.92 7.48
CA SER A 355 -8.03 4.51 7.10
C SER A 355 -9.20 3.67 7.63
N LEU A 356 -9.90 4.12 8.68
CA LEU A 356 -11.08 3.45 9.24
C LEU A 356 -12.26 3.41 8.27
N LEU A 357 -12.30 4.27 7.25
CA LEU A 357 -13.29 4.21 6.18
C LEU A 357 -13.26 2.85 5.45
N ALA A 358 -12.13 2.17 5.44
CA ALA A 358 -11.98 0.82 4.87
C ALA A 358 -12.92 -0.22 5.49
N LEU A 359 -13.36 0.00 6.73
CA LEU A 359 -14.25 -0.90 7.48
C LEU A 359 -15.70 -0.90 6.95
N ASP A 360 -16.06 0.09 6.13
CA ASP A 360 -17.37 0.12 5.46
C ASP A 360 -17.22 -0.29 4.00
N GLU A 361 -17.74 -1.47 3.64
CA GLU A 361 -17.58 -2.05 2.30
C GLU A 361 -18.26 -1.24 1.19
N ARG A 362 -19.19 -0.35 1.53
CA ARG A 362 -19.87 0.52 0.56
C ARG A 362 -18.97 1.60 0.00
N ILE A 363 -17.95 2.02 0.77
CA ILE A 363 -16.99 3.03 0.32
C ILE A 363 -16.03 2.40 -0.69
N GLU A 364 -16.12 2.82 -1.94
CA GLU A 364 -15.21 2.40 -3.02
C GLU A 364 -13.97 3.27 -3.08
N GLU A 365 -14.16 4.57 -2.87
CA GLU A 365 -13.11 5.58 -2.97
C GLU A 365 -13.39 6.71 -1.99
N ALA A 366 -12.35 7.19 -1.35
CA ALA A 366 -12.37 8.40 -0.55
C ALA A 366 -11.06 9.15 -0.71
N GLU A 367 -11.11 10.49 -0.73
CA GLU A 367 -9.93 11.33 -0.90
C GLU A 367 -10.05 12.62 -0.08
N ALA A 368 -8.98 12.94 0.66
CA ALA A 368 -8.74 14.23 1.26
C ALA A 368 -7.54 14.85 0.53
N ASN A 369 -7.79 15.85 -0.33
CA ASN A 369 -6.78 16.45 -1.20
C ASN A 369 -7.14 17.89 -1.60
N PRO A 370 -6.34 18.89 -1.14
CA PRO A 370 -5.18 18.73 -0.29
C PRO A 370 -5.52 18.69 1.20
N VAL A 371 -4.62 18.07 1.95
CA VAL A 371 -4.49 18.23 3.40
C VAL A 371 -3.29 19.13 3.66
N LEU A 372 -3.53 20.32 4.17
CA LEU A 372 -2.47 21.27 4.55
C LEU A 372 -1.76 20.77 5.80
N VAL A 373 -0.45 20.63 5.73
CA VAL A 373 0.41 20.38 6.90
C VAL A 373 0.93 21.71 7.41
N ARG A 374 0.57 22.04 8.66
CA ARG A 374 0.97 23.28 9.30
C ARG A 374 2.25 23.09 10.13
N GLU A 375 2.68 24.11 10.86
CA GLU A 375 3.85 23.99 11.74
C GLU A 375 3.64 22.92 12.82
N GLU A 376 4.73 22.29 13.22
CA GLU A 376 4.76 21.27 14.28
C GLU A 376 3.96 21.70 15.53
N GLY A 377 3.03 20.84 15.98
CA GLY A 377 2.12 21.12 17.09
C GLY A 377 0.89 21.97 16.75
N THR A 378 0.69 22.35 15.46
CA THR A 378 -0.50 23.14 15.05
C THR A 378 -1.48 22.37 14.16
N GLY A 379 -1.19 21.08 13.92
CA GLY A 379 -2.07 20.14 13.24
C GLY A 379 -2.05 20.19 11.72
N VAL A 380 -3.01 19.50 11.14
CA VAL A 380 -3.28 19.49 9.70
C VAL A 380 -4.69 20.02 9.42
N THR A 381 -4.94 20.48 8.20
CA THR A 381 -6.25 21.00 7.79
C THR A 381 -6.63 20.45 6.42
N MET A 382 -7.68 19.66 6.36
CA MET A 382 -8.25 19.14 5.12
C MET A 382 -9.02 20.25 4.39
N LEU A 383 -8.69 20.51 3.14
CA LEU A 383 -9.33 21.56 2.34
C LEU A 383 -10.39 21.05 1.38
N ASP A 384 -10.25 19.84 0.88
CA ASP A 384 -11.22 19.23 -0.03
C ASP A 384 -11.46 17.77 0.36
N ALA A 385 -12.65 17.25 0.07
CA ALA A 385 -13.11 15.94 0.46
C ALA A 385 -13.96 15.30 -0.65
N LEU A 386 -13.71 14.04 -0.93
CA LEU A 386 -14.46 13.25 -1.89
C LEU A 386 -14.75 11.87 -1.28
N ILE A 387 -15.97 11.38 -1.45
CA ILE A 387 -16.35 9.99 -1.15
C ILE A 387 -17.20 9.47 -2.30
N ARG A 388 -16.88 8.27 -2.77
CA ARG A 388 -17.71 7.51 -3.70
C ARG A 388 -18.12 6.18 -3.06
N THR A 389 -19.41 5.91 -3.10
CA THR A 389 -19.98 4.66 -2.61
C THR A 389 -20.61 3.85 -3.76
N ARG A 390 -20.75 2.56 -3.53
CA ARG A 390 -21.49 1.66 -4.42
C ARG A 390 -22.95 2.04 -4.53
#